data_e2d5e47b02bbdc1a74c2f4e97bda35d6
#
_entry.id   e2d5e47b02bbdc1a74c2f4e97bda35d6
#
_cell.length_a   1.000
_cell.length_b   1.000
_cell.length_c   1.000
_cell.angle_alpha   90.00
_cell.angle_beta   90.00
_cell.angle_gamma   90.00
#
_symmetry.space_group_name_H-M   'P 1'
#
loop_
_entity.id
_entity.type
_entity.pdbx_description
1 polymer ?
#
loop_
_entity_poly.entity_id
_entity_poly.type
_entity_poly.pdbx_seq_one_letter_code
_entity_poly.pdbx_strand_id
1 'polypeptide(L)'
;MMVTLSHTGYIKSQALSEYRAQKRGGRGKQATQTKEDDWVDQLFIANTHDWILCFSDRGRVYWLKVWEVPQGSRNSRGKPIVNMFPLQPGEKITVVLPLTGEFRVFPADHFIFMSTALGTVKKTSLDEFSNPRKAGIIAVDLDDGDHLIGAALTDGKHDVMLFSDGGKAVRFDEDDVRPMGRTARGVRGMALEPGQNVIAMLVAEDETQSVLTATENGYGKRTSIAEYTRHGRGTKGMIAIQQSERNGRVVAATLVRPADEIMLITDKGVLVRTRVSEIRELGRATQGVTLIGLDDGSKLSGLQRIVENDANADASADLSNEASAEGKPQDDDASDTTNTAN
;
A
#
# COMPACT_ATOMS: atom_id res chain seq x y z
N MET A 1 5.48 -13.55 12.60
CA MET A 1 6.60 -12.93 11.90
C MET A 1 6.18 -11.54 11.43
N MET A 2 7.09 -10.61 11.45
CA MET A 2 6.95 -9.35 10.74
C MET A 2 7.72 -9.46 9.43
N VAL A 3 7.08 -9.12 8.33
CA VAL A 3 7.66 -9.12 6.98
C VAL A 3 7.80 -7.68 6.51
N THR A 4 8.97 -7.34 6.00
CA THR A 4 9.23 -6.02 5.40
C THR A 4 9.69 -6.18 3.96
N LEU A 5 9.17 -5.33 3.09
CA LEU A 5 9.59 -5.18 1.71
C LEU A 5 10.05 -3.74 1.50
N SER A 6 11.27 -3.57 1.02
CA SER A 6 11.80 -2.25 0.70
C SER A 6 11.39 -1.81 -0.71
N HIS A 7 11.47 -0.51 -0.96
CA HIS A 7 11.19 0.08 -2.26
C HIS A 7 12.06 -0.52 -3.39
N THR A 8 13.31 -0.79 -3.11
CA THR A 8 14.22 -1.43 -4.07
C THR A 8 14.01 -2.95 -4.21
N GLY A 9 12.97 -3.50 -3.55
CA GLY A 9 12.55 -4.88 -3.71
C GLY A 9 13.29 -5.90 -2.83
N TYR A 10 13.87 -5.48 -1.70
CA TYR A 10 14.46 -6.39 -0.73
C TYR A 10 13.44 -6.82 0.31
N ILE A 11 13.28 -8.11 0.48
CA ILE A 11 12.34 -8.72 1.42
C ILE A 11 13.08 -9.45 2.54
N LYS A 12 12.54 -9.35 3.76
CA LYS A 12 12.98 -10.15 4.91
C LYS A 12 11.84 -10.37 5.90
N SER A 13 12.02 -11.36 6.76
CA SER A 13 11.15 -11.61 7.90
C SER A 13 11.93 -11.52 9.21
N GLN A 14 11.24 -11.13 10.29
CA GLN A 14 11.78 -11.05 11.64
C GLN A 14 10.76 -11.61 12.63
N ALA A 15 11.26 -12.15 13.75
CA ALA A 15 10.38 -12.53 14.84
C ALA A 15 9.79 -11.28 15.51
N LEU A 16 8.48 -11.29 15.82
CA LEU A 16 7.84 -10.19 16.54
C LEU A 16 8.49 -9.89 17.90
N SER A 17 9.05 -10.92 18.55
CA SER A 17 9.79 -10.78 19.82
C SER A 17 11.02 -9.88 19.74
N GLU A 18 11.59 -9.68 18.55
CA GLU A 18 12.70 -8.73 18.32
C GLU A 18 12.21 -7.27 18.32
N TYR A 19 10.91 -7.07 18.13
CA TYR A 19 10.21 -5.80 18.24
C TYR A 19 9.59 -5.65 19.63
N ARG A 20 10.38 -5.28 20.61
CA ARG A 20 9.86 -4.96 21.95
C ARG A 20 9.29 -3.55 21.95
N ALA A 21 8.09 -3.40 22.48
CA ALA A 21 7.51 -2.12 22.80
C ALA A 21 8.45 -1.26 23.65
N GLN A 22 8.68 -0.01 23.24
CA GLN A 22 9.49 0.93 24.02
C GLN A 22 8.59 1.74 24.95
N LYS A 23 9.08 2.02 26.16
CA LYS A 23 8.40 2.93 27.11
C LYS A 23 8.26 4.33 26.50
N ARG A 24 7.22 5.09 26.92
CA ARG A 24 7.00 6.49 26.53
C ARG A 24 8.31 7.29 26.61
N GLY A 25 8.63 8.04 25.54
CA GLY A 25 9.84 8.87 25.45
C GLY A 25 11.06 8.16 24.83
N GLY A 26 10.96 6.87 24.48
CA GLY A 26 12.00 6.19 23.70
C GLY A 26 12.00 6.65 22.24
N ARG A 27 13.20 6.77 21.63
CA ARG A 27 13.30 6.91 20.17
C ARG A 27 12.84 5.61 19.53
N GLY A 28 11.84 5.67 18.63
CA GLY A 28 11.37 4.52 17.85
C GLY A 28 12.55 3.78 17.20
N LYS A 29 12.42 2.47 17.07
CA LYS A 29 13.45 1.66 16.40
C LYS A 29 13.03 1.46 14.96
N GLN A 30 13.94 1.73 14.02
CA GLN A 30 13.70 1.42 12.60
C GLN A 30 13.54 -0.09 12.39
N ALA A 31 12.57 -0.47 11.57
CA ALA A 31 12.30 -1.87 11.23
C ALA A 31 13.42 -2.51 10.42
N THR A 32 14.13 -1.71 9.65
CA THR A 32 15.19 -2.15 8.75
C THR A 32 16.23 -1.06 8.60
N GLN A 33 17.50 -1.43 8.57
CA GLN A 33 18.54 -0.56 8.06
C GLN A 33 18.52 -0.70 6.53
N THR A 34 17.98 0.32 5.87
CA THR A 34 18.06 0.47 4.42
C THR A 34 19.27 1.33 4.06
N LYS A 35 19.72 1.28 2.80
CA LYS A 35 20.65 2.29 2.31
C LYS A 35 19.99 3.67 2.36
N GLU A 36 20.75 4.74 2.29
CA GLU A 36 20.23 6.10 2.31
C GLU A 36 19.18 6.37 1.22
N ASP A 37 19.20 5.58 0.15
CA ASP A 37 18.31 5.63 -1.02
C ASP A 37 17.21 4.57 -1.04
N ASP A 38 16.98 3.85 0.06
CA ASP A 38 15.94 2.82 0.16
C ASP A 38 15.13 2.99 1.46
N TRP A 39 13.87 2.56 1.48
CA TRP A 39 12.99 2.62 2.65
C TRP A 39 12.02 1.44 2.65
N VAL A 40 11.34 1.21 3.76
CA VAL A 40 10.31 0.18 3.87
C VAL A 40 9.05 0.66 3.14
N ASP A 41 8.71 -0.04 2.08
CA ASP A 41 7.54 0.21 1.24
C ASP A 41 6.30 -0.51 1.77
N GLN A 42 6.47 -1.76 2.19
CA GLN A 42 5.43 -2.57 2.80
C GLN A 42 5.93 -3.23 4.09
N LEU A 43 5.06 -3.23 5.09
CA LEU A 43 5.26 -3.94 6.35
C LEU A 43 3.94 -4.62 6.71
N PHE A 44 4.00 -5.89 7.04
CA PHE A 44 2.84 -6.63 7.52
C PHE A 44 3.22 -7.73 8.51
N ILE A 45 2.27 -8.07 9.37
CA ILE A 45 2.39 -9.16 10.33
C ILE A 45 1.68 -10.38 9.75
N ALA A 46 2.36 -11.52 9.76
CA ALA A 46 1.83 -12.76 9.23
C ALA A 46 2.36 -13.95 10.01
N ASN A 47 1.61 -15.06 9.98
CA ASN A 47 2.10 -16.32 10.48
C ASN A 47 3.05 -16.97 9.48
N THR A 48 3.95 -17.83 9.95
CA THR A 48 4.92 -18.52 9.09
C THR A 48 4.28 -19.32 7.97
N HIS A 49 3.08 -19.84 8.18
CA HIS A 49 2.34 -20.65 7.21
C HIS A 49 1.40 -19.83 6.30
N ASP A 50 1.32 -18.52 6.47
CA ASP A 50 0.52 -17.67 5.59
C ASP A 50 1.14 -17.60 4.19
N TRP A 51 0.28 -17.31 3.20
CA TRP A 51 0.68 -17.09 1.83
C TRP A 51 0.89 -15.62 1.53
N ILE A 52 1.84 -15.35 0.66
CA ILE A 52 2.04 -14.06 0.02
C ILE A 52 1.84 -14.28 -1.49
N LEU A 53 0.90 -13.56 -2.08
CA LEU A 53 0.72 -13.52 -3.53
C LEU A 53 1.59 -12.40 -4.12
N CYS A 54 2.40 -12.74 -5.10
CA CYS A 54 3.28 -11.79 -5.78
C CYS A 54 2.88 -11.72 -7.26
N PHE A 55 2.37 -10.57 -7.67
CA PHE A 55 1.90 -10.33 -9.03
C PHE A 55 2.99 -9.65 -9.84
N SER A 56 3.22 -10.12 -11.07
CA SER A 56 4.18 -9.51 -11.98
C SER A 56 3.50 -8.55 -12.96
N ASP A 57 4.29 -7.65 -13.52
CA ASP A 57 3.87 -6.72 -14.58
C ASP A 57 3.35 -7.45 -15.84
N ARG A 58 3.70 -8.71 -16.01
CA ARG A 58 3.24 -9.57 -17.11
C ARG A 58 1.94 -10.34 -16.81
N GLY A 59 1.23 -9.96 -15.75
CA GLY A 59 -0.06 -10.57 -15.41
C GLY A 59 0.03 -11.98 -14.84
N ARG A 60 1.19 -12.38 -14.32
CA ARG A 60 1.38 -13.65 -13.63
C ARG A 60 1.34 -13.45 -12.12
N VAL A 61 0.97 -14.52 -11.41
CA VAL A 61 1.04 -14.56 -9.95
C VAL A 61 1.91 -15.72 -9.49
N TYR A 62 2.71 -15.45 -8.48
CA TYR A 62 3.58 -16.40 -7.79
C TYR A 62 3.21 -16.45 -6.31
N TRP A 63 3.43 -17.59 -5.67
CA TRP A 63 3.18 -17.80 -4.26
C TRP A 63 4.47 -17.89 -3.49
N LEU A 64 4.48 -17.29 -2.31
CA LEU A 64 5.57 -17.39 -1.35
C LEU A 64 4.96 -17.67 0.02
N LYS A 65 5.49 -18.67 0.74
CA LYS A 65 5.17 -18.85 2.15
C LYS A 65 5.99 -17.86 2.99
N VAL A 66 5.40 -17.36 4.07
CA VAL A 66 6.11 -16.44 4.97
C VAL A 66 7.40 -17.07 5.51
N TRP A 67 7.39 -18.38 5.81
CA TRP A 67 8.60 -19.11 6.25
C TRP A 67 9.70 -19.21 5.18
N GLU A 68 9.38 -19.05 3.90
CA GLU A 68 10.35 -19.02 2.80
C GLU A 68 11.03 -17.65 2.69
N VAL A 69 10.45 -16.62 3.28
CA VAL A 69 11.05 -15.28 3.32
C VAL A 69 12.31 -15.32 4.17
N PRO A 70 13.45 -14.86 3.67
CA PRO A 70 14.70 -14.90 4.42
C PRO A 70 14.57 -14.24 5.78
N GLN A 71 14.94 -14.96 6.84
CA GLN A 71 15.06 -14.35 8.16
C GLN A 71 16.27 -13.44 8.18
N GLY A 72 16.10 -12.28 8.76
CA GLY A 72 17.14 -11.28 8.86
C GLY A 72 17.10 -10.58 10.20
N SER A 73 18.27 -10.20 10.71
CA SER A 73 18.34 -9.30 11.83
C SER A 73 17.81 -7.91 11.43
N ARG A 74 17.55 -7.08 12.42
CA ARG A 74 17.10 -5.71 12.22
C ARG A 74 18.00 -4.92 11.24
N ASN A 75 19.30 -5.13 11.31
CA ASN A 75 20.27 -4.41 10.49
C ASN A 75 20.55 -5.09 9.15
N SER A 76 19.93 -6.24 8.85
CA SER A 76 20.11 -6.90 7.57
C SER A 76 19.21 -6.27 6.51
N ARG A 77 19.70 -6.25 5.28
CA ARG A 77 18.94 -5.75 4.12
C ARG A 77 17.85 -6.71 3.64
N GLY A 78 18.02 -8.02 3.89
CA GLY A 78 17.21 -9.08 3.28
C GLY A 78 17.73 -9.53 1.93
N LYS A 79 16.88 -10.15 1.13
CA LYS A 79 17.22 -10.64 -0.22
C LYS A 79 16.27 -10.04 -1.26
N PRO A 80 16.74 -9.87 -2.52
CA PRO A 80 15.85 -9.39 -3.59
C PRO A 80 14.69 -10.36 -3.82
N ILE A 81 13.46 -9.84 -3.81
CA ILE A 81 12.25 -10.64 -4.01
C ILE A 81 12.23 -11.34 -5.38
N VAL A 82 12.84 -10.72 -6.38
CA VAL A 82 12.94 -11.29 -7.73
C VAL A 82 13.69 -12.62 -7.76
N ASN A 83 14.57 -12.87 -6.79
CA ASN A 83 15.31 -14.13 -6.69
C ASN A 83 14.48 -15.28 -6.08
N MET A 84 13.28 -14.98 -5.59
CA MET A 84 12.37 -15.98 -5.02
C MET A 84 11.57 -16.73 -6.09
N PHE A 85 11.53 -16.24 -7.33
CA PHE A 85 10.66 -16.73 -8.39
C PHE A 85 11.42 -16.96 -9.70
N PRO A 86 10.97 -17.91 -10.53
CA PRO A 86 11.52 -18.12 -11.87
C PRO A 86 10.95 -17.08 -12.86
N LEU A 87 11.24 -15.82 -12.65
CA LEU A 87 10.80 -14.73 -13.51
C LEU A 87 11.44 -14.82 -14.89
N GLN A 88 10.71 -14.37 -15.91
CA GLN A 88 11.26 -14.22 -17.24
C GLN A 88 12.16 -12.98 -17.33
N PRO A 89 13.06 -12.90 -18.33
CA PRO A 89 13.88 -11.71 -18.53
C PRO A 89 13.02 -10.46 -18.64
N GLY A 90 13.34 -9.44 -17.79
CA GLY A 90 12.62 -8.17 -17.74
C GLY A 90 11.29 -8.19 -16.99
N GLU A 91 10.81 -9.33 -16.53
CA GLU A 91 9.61 -9.43 -15.68
C GLU A 91 9.89 -8.88 -14.27
N LYS A 92 8.95 -8.10 -13.74
CA LYS A 92 9.08 -7.45 -12.42
C LYS A 92 7.87 -7.77 -11.54
N ILE A 93 8.10 -7.94 -10.25
CA ILE A 93 7.01 -7.99 -9.26
C ILE A 93 6.52 -6.56 -9.03
N THR A 94 5.24 -6.33 -9.25
CA THR A 94 4.57 -5.03 -9.11
C THR A 94 3.70 -4.93 -7.88
N VAL A 95 3.13 -6.05 -7.42
CA VAL A 95 2.23 -6.09 -6.26
C VAL A 95 2.57 -7.27 -5.38
N VAL A 96 2.67 -7.04 -4.08
CA VAL A 96 2.83 -8.06 -3.04
C VAL A 96 1.62 -7.99 -2.12
N LEU A 97 0.88 -9.10 -2.03
CA LEU A 97 -0.40 -9.18 -1.32
C LEU A 97 -0.37 -10.32 -0.29
N PRO A 98 -0.25 -10.01 1.01
CA PRO A 98 -0.29 -11.03 2.05
C PRO A 98 -1.72 -11.56 2.25
N LEU A 99 -1.86 -12.88 2.40
CA LEU A 99 -3.10 -13.55 2.76
C LEU A 99 -3.01 -14.02 4.21
N THR A 100 -3.48 -13.20 5.12
CA THR A 100 -3.43 -13.43 6.57
C THR A 100 -4.83 -13.73 7.13
N GLY A 101 -4.90 -14.24 8.37
CA GLY A 101 -6.18 -14.50 9.01
C GLY A 101 -7.08 -15.46 8.23
N GLU A 102 -8.31 -15.07 7.98
CA GLU A 102 -9.29 -15.85 7.23
C GLU A 102 -8.92 -16.10 5.76
N PHE A 103 -8.09 -15.24 5.17
CA PHE A 103 -7.70 -15.35 3.77
C PHE A 103 -6.71 -16.51 3.47
N ARG A 104 -6.15 -17.15 4.51
CA ARG A 104 -5.26 -18.31 4.36
C ARG A 104 -5.90 -19.47 3.62
N VAL A 105 -7.23 -19.61 3.73
CA VAL A 105 -8.00 -20.70 3.12
C VAL A 105 -8.62 -20.31 1.77
N PHE A 106 -8.28 -19.16 1.25
CA PHE A 106 -8.77 -18.64 -0.04
C PHE A 106 -10.30 -18.67 -0.15
N PRO A 107 -11.03 -17.92 0.70
CA PRO A 107 -12.49 -17.91 0.69
C PRO A 107 -13.04 -17.44 -0.65
N ALA A 108 -14.09 -18.13 -1.13
CA ALA A 108 -14.68 -17.89 -2.45
C ALA A 108 -15.55 -16.62 -2.53
N ASP A 109 -15.88 -16.00 -1.39
CA ASP A 109 -16.64 -14.76 -1.29
C ASP A 109 -15.75 -13.50 -1.31
N HIS A 110 -14.44 -13.69 -1.48
CA HIS A 110 -13.46 -12.62 -1.67
C HIS A 110 -12.83 -12.69 -3.05
N PHE A 111 -12.27 -11.58 -3.49
CA PHE A 111 -11.78 -11.41 -4.86
C PHE A 111 -10.40 -10.77 -4.88
N ILE A 112 -9.66 -11.03 -5.94
CA ILE A 112 -8.54 -10.22 -6.38
C ILE A 112 -9.04 -9.31 -7.49
N PHE A 113 -9.06 -8.01 -7.22
CA PHE A 113 -9.36 -6.97 -8.20
C PHE A 113 -8.05 -6.47 -8.82
N MET A 114 -7.97 -6.45 -10.13
CA MET A 114 -6.75 -6.15 -10.88
C MET A 114 -7.00 -5.03 -11.89
N SER A 115 -5.97 -4.25 -12.17
CA SER A 115 -5.99 -3.20 -13.19
C SER A 115 -4.71 -3.20 -14.01
N THR A 116 -4.83 -2.86 -15.29
CA THR A 116 -3.72 -2.75 -16.24
C THR A 116 -3.43 -1.30 -16.65
N ALA A 117 -2.26 -1.07 -17.20
CA ALA A 117 -1.84 0.25 -17.67
C ALA A 117 -2.73 0.81 -18.78
N LEU A 118 -3.30 -0.03 -19.64
CA LEU A 118 -4.21 0.39 -20.70
C LEU A 118 -5.69 0.52 -20.27
N GLY A 119 -5.94 0.43 -18.95
CA GLY A 119 -7.25 0.73 -18.38
C GLY A 119 -8.21 -0.45 -18.31
N THR A 120 -7.74 -1.67 -18.50
CA THR A 120 -8.52 -2.89 -18.30
C THR A 120 -8.58 -3.24 -16.82
N VAL A 121 -9.73 -3.68 -16.35
CA VAL A 121 -9.94 -4.19 -14.99
C VAL A 121 -10.52 -5.59 -15.00
N LYS A 122 -10.27 -6.32 -13.93
CA LYS A 122 -10.72 -7.70 -13.78
C LYS A 122 -10.92 -8.03 -12.30
N LYS A 123 -11.94 -8.80 -12.02
CA LYS A 123 -12.22 -9.36 -10.70
C LYS A 123 -12.26 -10.88 -10.80
N THR A 124 -11.41 -11.56 -10.02
CA THR A 124 -11.31 -13.01 -9.99
C THR A 124 -11.49 -13.50 -8.55
N SER A 125 -12.31 -14.53 -8.35
CA SER A 125 -12.51 -15.11 -7.01
C SER A 125 -11.19 -15.60 -6.41
N LEU A 126 -11.01 -15.35 -5.11
CA LEU A 126 -9.77 -15.67 -4.41
C LEU A 126 -9.45 -17.17 -4.41
N ASP A 127 -10.47 -18.03 -4.38
CA ASP A 127 -10.31 -19.49 -4.40
C ASP A 127 -9.66 -20.02 -5.70
N GLU A 128 -9.74 -19.28 -6.80
CA GLU A 128 -9.03 -19.62 -8.04
C GLU A 128 -7.49 -19.53 -7.91
N PHE A 129 -7.00 -18.90 -6.85
CA PHE A 129 -5.58 -18.81 -6.51
C PHE A 129 -5.15 -19.83 -5.45
N SER A 130 -6.00 -20.78 -5.08
CA SER A 130 -5.76 -21.77 -4.01
C SER A 130 -4.81 -22.90 -4.39
N ASN A 131 -4.39 -23.00 -5.64
CA ASN A 131 -3.48 -24.04 -6.14
C ASN A 131 -2.12 -23.47 -6.53
N PRO A 132 -1.20 -23.29 -5.57
CA PRO A 132 0.13 -22.75 -5.83
C PRO A 132 0.93 -23.58 -6.83
N ARG A 133 1.63 -22.89 -7.74
CA ARG A 133 2.58 -23.51 -8.68
C ARG A 133 3.88 -22.74 -8.69
N LYS A 134 5.02 -23.45 -8.61
CA LYS A 134 6.36 -22.85 -8.60
C LYS A 134 6.64 -21.99 -9.84
N ALA A 135 6.11 -22.38 -10.99
CA ALA A 135 6.27 -21.64 -12.25
C ALA A 135 5.37 -20.39 -12.34
N GLY A 136 4.54 -20.13 -11.33
CA GLY A 136 3.48 -19.14 -11.39
C GLY A 136 2.34 -19.55 -12.33
N ILE A 137 1.27 -18.79 -12.31
CA ILE A 137 0.13 -18.95 -13.22
C ILE A 137 -0.29 -17.60 -13.78
N ILE A 138 -1.07 -17.63 -14.86
CA ILE A 138 -1.72 -16.44 -15.39
C ILE A 138 -2.77 -15.97 -14.40
N ALA A 139 -2.69 -14.71 -13.98
CA ALA A 139 -3.70 -14.02 -13.19
C ALA A 139 -4.62 -13.18 -14.07
N VAL A 140 -4.07 -12.58 -15.11
CA VAL A 140 -4.80 -11.83 -16.15
C VAL A 140 -4.10 -12.03 -17.49
N ASP A 141 -4.90 -12.24 -18.55
CA ASP A 141 -4.39 -12.26 -19.92
C ASP A 141 -4.27 -10.82 -20.43
N LEU A 142 -3.05 -10.38 -20.72
CA LEU A 142 -2.74 -9.01 -21.13
C LEU A 142 -2.75 -8.87 -22.65
N ASP A 143 -3.24 -7.73 -23.13
CA ASP A 143 -3.04 -7.31 -24.50
C ASP A 143 -1.57 -6.94 -24.77
N ASP A 144 -1.16 -6.96 -26.04
CA ASP A 144 0.21 -6.57 -26.42
C ASP A 144 0.52 -5.15 -25.97
N GLY A 145 1.65 -4.99 -25.29
CA GLY A 145 2.12 -3.72 -24.77
C GLY A 145 1.43 -3.26 -23.48
N ASP A 146 0.51 -4.05 -22.92
CA ASP A 146 -0.13 -3.77 -21.64
C ASP A 146 0.66 -4.39 -20.47
N HIS A 147 0.45 -3.86 -19.25
CA HIS A 147 1.09 -4.34 -18.03
C HIS A 147 0.09 -4.32 -16.89
N LEU A 148 0.20 -5.27 -15.97
CA LEU A 148 -0.51 -5.22 -14.70
C LEU A 148 0.11 -4.11 -13.82
N ILE A 149 -0.72 -3.19 -13.34
CA ILE A 149 -0.27 -2.08 -12.49
C ILE A 149 -0.81 -2.15 -11.06
N GLY A 150 -1.85 -2.91 -10.81
CA GLY A 150 -2.47 -3.02 -9.50
C GLY A 150 -3.20 -4.33 -9.28
N ALA A 151 -3.18 -4.80 -8.05
CA ALA A 151 -4.00 -5.91 -7.55
C ALA A 151 -4.34 -5.64 -6.09
N ALA A 152 -5.58 -5.92 -5.69
CA ALA A 152 -6.05 -5.73 -4.32
C ALA A 152 -7.04 -6.82 -3.93
N LEU A 153 -7.05 -7.16 -2.66
CA LEU A 153 -8.06 -8.04 -2.07
C LEU A 153 -9.33 -7.24 -1.80
N THR A 154 -10.47 -7.72 -2.28
CA THR A 154 -11.78 -7.09 -2.09
C THR A 154 -12.82 -8.11 -1.64
N ASP A 155 -13.93 -7.63 -1.10
CA ASP A 155 -15.05 -8.43 -0.61
C ASP A 155 -16.33 -8.34 -1.47
N GLY A 156 -16.24 -7.69 -2.62
CA GLY A 156 -17.39 -7.45 -3.52
C GLY A 156 -18.16 -6.16 -3.22
N LYS A 157 -17.77 -5.37 -2.22
CA LYS A 157 -18.53 -4.20 -1.72
C LYS A 157 -17.75 -2.89 -1.73
N HIS A 158 -16.57 -2.87 -2.34
CA HIS A 158 -15.71 -1.71 -2.36
C HIS A 158 -15.91 -0.83 -3.58
N ASP A 159 -15.57 0.43 -3.45
CA ASP A 159 -15.36 1.33 -4.58
C ASP A 159 -13.93 1.21 -5.09
N VAL A 160 -13.79 1.11 -6.40
CA VAL A 160 -12.51 1.11 -7.09
C VAL A 160 -12.32 2.45 -7.79
N MET A 161 -11.11 2.98 -7.67
CA MET A 161 -10.70 4.22 -8.32
C MET A 161 -9.50 3.95 -9.22
N LEU A 162 -9.53 4.46 -10.44
CA LEU A 162 -8.42 4.43 -11.39
C LEU A 162 -8.00 5.87 -11.70
N PHE A 163 -6.70 6.09 -11.76
CA PHE A 163 -6.11 7.39 -12.07
C PHE A 163 -5.23 7.28 -13.31
N SER A 164 -5.40 8.21 -14.25
CA SER A 164 -4.55 8.29 -15.44
C SER A 164 -3.44 9.33 -15.30
N ASP A 165 -2.35 9.13 -16.03
CA ASP A 165 -1.29 10.12 -16.17
C ASP A 165 -1.77 11.42 -16.83
N GLY A 166 -2.93 11.37 -17.52
CA GLY A 166 -3.64 12.52 -18.07
C GLY A 166 -4.45 13.32 -17.04
N GLY A 167 -4.34 13.06 -15.75
CA GLY A 167 -4.97 13.84 -14.68
C GLY A 167 -6.45 13.56 -14.48
N LYS A 168 -6.97 12.45 -14.99
CA LYS A 168 -8.36 12.03 -14.80
C LYS A 168 -8.48 10.83 -13.88
N ALA A 169 -9.64 10.69 -13.25
CA ALA A 169 -9.98 9.56 -12.41
C ALA A 169 -11.39 9.04 -12.69
N VAL A 170 -11.59 7.75 -12.51
CA VAL A 170 -12.91 7.12 -12.42
C VAL A 170 -13.08 6.53 -11.04
N ARG A 171 -14.31 6.53 -10.52
CA ARG A 171 -14.72 5.82 -9.30
C ARG A 171 -15.98 5.03 -9.63
N PHE A 172 -15.96 3.74 -9.38
CA PHE A 172 -17.09 2.85 -9.66
C PHE A 172 -17.19 1.77 -8.57
N ASP A 173 -18.37 1.18 -8.45
CA ASP A 173 -18.60 0.03 -7.59
C ASP A 173 -17.90 -1.20 -8.19
N GLU A 174 -17.24 -1.99 -7.37
CA GLU A 174 -16.59 -3.22 -7.85
C GLU A 174 -17.60 -4.23 -8.42
N ASP A 175 -18.89 -4.15 -8.05
CA ASP A 175 -19.96 -4.96 -8.64
C ASP A 175 -20.26 -4.62 -10.10
N ASP A 176 -19.82 -3.48 -10.61
CA ASP A 176 -19.85 -3.17 -12.04
C ASP A 176 -18.94 -4.11 -12.85
N VAL A 177 -18.05 -4.86 -12.16
CA VAL A 177 -17.18 -5.86 -12.75
C VAL A 177 -17.57 -7.24 -12.23
N ARG A 178 -18.19 -8.06 -13.10
CA ARG A 178 -18.50 -9.44 -12.72
C ARG A 178 -17.23 -10.26 -12.48
N PRO A 179 -17.25 -11.23 -11.55
CA PRO A 179 -16.16 -12.18 -11.40
C PRO A 179 -15.93 -12.96 -12.71
N MET A 180 -14.66 -13.17 -13.04
CA MET A 180 -14.26 -13.95 -14.22
C MET A 180 -12.99 -14.75 -13.93
N GLY A 181 -12.77 -15.79 -14.73
CA GLY A 181 -11.66 -16.71 -14.57
C GLY A 181 -10.29 -16.04 -14.76
N ARG A 182 -9.25 -16.68 -14.25
CA ARG A 182 -7.85 -16.16 -14.27
C ARG A 182 -7.34 -15.84 -15.68
N THR A 183 -7.69 -16.65 -16.67
CA THR A 183 -7.26 -16.49 -18.06
C THR A 183 -8.07 -15.47 -18.87
N ALA A 184 -9.08 -14.83 -18.28
CA ALA A 184 -9.81 -13.76 -18.93
C ALA A 184 -8.98 -12.48 -18.99
N ARG A 185 -9.19 -11.66 -20.03
CA ARG A 185 -8.54 -10.35 -20.19
C ARG A 185 -9.13 -9.30 -19.27
N GLY A 186 -10.42 -9.37 -19.01
CA GLY A 186 -11.14 -8.37 -18.23
C GLY A 186 -12.02 -7.49 -19.09
N VAL A 187 -12.42 -6.36 -18.54
CA VAL A 187 -13.31 -5.37 -19.14
C VAL A 187 -12.73 -3.97 -19.02
N ARG A 188 -13.22 -3.05 -19.81
CA ARG A 188 -12.78 -1.66 -19.73
C ARG A 188 -13.15 -1.04 -18.39
N GLY A 189 -12.15 -0.62 -17.63
CA GLY A 189 -12.31 0.13 -16.39
C GLY A 189 -12.33 1.64 -16.62
N MET A 190 -11.44 2.12 -17.50
CA MET A 190 -11.30 3.54 -17.85
C MET A 190 -11.04 3.69 -19.34
N ALA A 191 -11.67 4.67 -19.98
CA ALA A 191 -11.39 5.06 -21.35
C ALA A 191 -10.29 6.13 -21.35
N LEU A 192 -9.11 5.76 -21.85
CA LEU A 192 -7.95 6.63 -21.95
C LEU A 192 -7.91 7.39 -23.27
N GLU A 193 -7.36 8.60 -23.25
CA GLU A 193 -6.95 9.28 -24.48
C GLU A 193 -5.68 8.61 -25.05
N PRO A 194 -5.41 8.75 -26.36
CA PRO A 194 -4.22 8.15 -26.97
C PRO A 194 -2.93 8.53 -26.23
N GLY A 195 -2.07 7.54 -25.98
CA GLY A 195 -0.79 7.73 -25.29
C GLY A 195 -0.87 7.89 -23.77
N GLN A 196 -2.08 7.81 -23.18
CA GLN A 196 -2.25 7.83 -21.73
C GLN A 196 -2.28 6.41 -21.13
N ASN A 197 -1.91 6.35 -19.86
CA ASN A 197 -1.94 5.12 -19.07
C ASN A 197 -2.64 5.34 -17.74
N VAL A 198 -3.24 4.28 -17.20
CA VAL A 198 -3.60 4.21 -15.79
C VAL A 198 -2.31 4.05 -14.97
N ILE A 199 -2.12 4.91 -13.99
CA ILE A 199 -0.91 4.89 -13.14
C ILE A 199 -1.18 4.42 -11.71
N ALA A 200 -2.44 4.39 -11.29
CA ALA A 200 -2.80 3.91 -9.96
C ALA A 200 -4.21 3.30 -9.97
N MET A 201 -4.37 2.24 -9.19
CA MET A 201 -5.65 1.66 -8.79
C MET A 201 -5.75 1.74 -7.27
N LEU A 202 -6.81 2.36 -6.76
CA LEU A 202 -7.08 2.48 -5.33
C LEU A 202 -8.40 1.79 -5.01
N VAL A 203 -8.44 1.11 -3.88
CA VAL A 203 -9.68 0.55 -3.32
C VAL A 203 -10.04 1.41 -2.11
N ALA A 204 -11.14 2.13 -2.20
CA ALA A 204 -11.58 3.02 -1.13
C ALA A 204 -12.14 2.20 0.04
N GLU A 205 -11.60 2.42 1.23
CA GLU A 205 -12.04 1.77 2.46
C GLU A 205 -13.19 2.56 3.11
N ASP A 206 -13.04 3.87 3.19
CA ASP A 206 -14.03 4.76 3.80
C ASP A 206 -13.90 6.20 3.25
N GLU A 207 -14.93 7.02 3.52
CA GLU A 207 -15.00 8.41 3.05
C GLU A 207 -14.09 9.37 3.86
N THR A 208 -13.41 8.91 4.91
CA THR A 208 -12.52 9.75 5.73
C THR A 208 -11.12 9.89 5.15
N GLN A 209 -10.77 9.05 4.17
CA GLN A 209 -9.51 9.13 3.46
C GLN A 209 -9.53 10.25 2.43
N SER A 210 -8.34 10.70 2.06
CA SER A 210 -8.11 11.60 0.93
C SER A 210 -7.25 10.91 -0.11
N VAL A 211 -7.40 11.32 -1.36
CA VAL A 211 -6.48 10.94 -2.44
C VAL A 211 -5.39 11.99 -2.52
N LEU A 212 -4.15 11.56 -2.40
CA LEU A 212 -2.97 12.37 -2.69
C LEU A 212 -2.55 12.10 -4.14
N THR A 213 -2.57 13.12 -4.98
CA THR A 213 -2.06 13.07 -6.35
C THR A 213 -0.78 13.87 -6.47
N ALA A 214 0.17 13.39 -7.26
CA ALA A 214 1.43 14.06 -7.54
C ALA A 214 1.77 14.03 -9.03
N THR A 215 2.41 15.08 -9.52
CA THR A 215 2.79 15.26 -10.91
C THR A 215 4.30 15.27 -11.09
N GLU A 216 4.76 15.01 -12.31
CA GLU A 216 6.19 14.92 -12.66
C GLU A 216 6.99 16.19 -12.37
N ASN A 217 6.34 17.36 -12.38
CA ASN A 217 7.02 18.63 -12.08
C ASN A 217 6.95 19.00 -10.59
N GLY A 218 6.61 18.06 -9.72
CA GLY A 218 6.67 18.22 -8.26
C GLY A 218 5.47 18.91 -7.63
N TYR A 219 4.35 18.99 -8.32
CA TYR A 219 3.09 19.54 -7.81
C TYR A 219 2.16 18.41 -7.35
N GLY A 220 1.25 18.74 -6.44
CA GLY A 220 0.25 17.79 -5.99
C GLY A 220 -0.69 18.39 -4.95
N LYS A 221 -1.60 17.56 -4.47
CA LYS A 221 -2.63 17.97 -3.51
C LYS A 221 -3.28 16.75 -2.86
N ARG A 222 -3.92 16.99 -1.73
CA ARG A 222 -4.93 16.07 -1.18
C ARG A 222 -6.30 16.48 -1.67
N THR A 223 -7.16 15.51 -1.95
CA THR A 223 -8.57 15.74 -2.27
C THR A 223 -9.40 14.68 -1.54
N SER A 224 -10.44 15.13 -0.83
CA SER A 224 -11.37 14.19 -0.16
C SER A 224 -11.95 13.19 -1.17
N ILE A 225 -12.05 11.91 -0.77
CA ILE A 225 -12.71 10.87 -1.58
C ILE A 225 -14.13 11.29 -1.96
N ALA A 226 -14.85 11.99 -1.07
CA ALA A 226 -16.22 12.44 -1.30
C ALA A 226 -16.38 13.34 -2.54
N GLU A 227 -15.31 14.00 -3.00
CA GLU A 227 -15.35 14.80 -4.23
C GLU A 227 -15.33 13.97 -5.51
N TYR A 228 -14.98 12.68 -5.42
CA TYR A 228 -14.99 11.78 -6.57
C TYR A 228 -16.35 11.07 -6.62
N THR A 229 -17.23 11.58 -7.45
CA THR A 229 -18.57 11.00 -7.64
C THR A 229 -18.45 9.59 -8.23
N ARG A 230 -19.19 8.66 -7.67
CA ARG A 230 -19.31 7.30 -8.22
C ARG A 230 -20.07 7.34 -9.55
N HIS A 231 -19.46 6.80 -10.58
CA HIS A 231 -20.07 6.59 -11.90
C HIS A 231 -19.83 5.14 -12.32
N GLY A 232 -20.39 4.72 -13.46
CA GLY A 232 -20.05 3.43 -14.04
C GLY A 232 -18.62 3.38 -14.57
N ARG A 233 -18.07 2.16 -14.66
CA ARG A 233 -16.75 1.92 -15.26
C ARG A 233 -16.71 2.24 -16.75
N GLY A 234 -15.52 2.33 -17.32
CA GLY A 234 -15.30 2.48 -18.77
C GLY A 234 -15.54 3.88 -19.31
N THR A 235 -15.74 4.87 -18.45
CA THR A 235 -15.86 6.28 -18.83
C THR A 235 -14.48 6.95 -18.97
N LYS A 236 -14.45 8.14 -19.57
CA LYS A 236 -13.23 8.98 -19.60
C LYS A 236 -12.86 9.55 -18.22
N GLY A 237 -13.76 9.44 -17.26
CA GLY A 237 -13.57 9.93 -15.90
C GLY A 237 -13.72 11.44 -15.74
N MET A 238 -13.47 11.87 -14.52
CA MET A 238 -13.51 13.26 -14.08
C MET A 238 -12.11 13.81 -13.86
N ILE A 239 -11.96 15.11 -13.87
CA ILE A 239 -10.68 15.75 -13.55
C ILE A 239 -10.32 15.42 -12.09
N ALA A 240 -9.17 14.79 -11.88
CA ALA A 240 -8.57 14.54 -10.58
C ALA A 240 -7.60 15.67 -10.19
N ILE A 241 -6.82 16.15 -11.17
CA ILE A 241 -5.96 17.31 -11.07
C ILE A 241 -5.95 18.00 -12.43
N GLN A 242 -6.09 19.34 -12.41
CA GLN A 242 -6.04 20.12 -13.64
C GLN A 242 -4.61 20.16 -14.16
N GLN A 243 -4.36 19.51 -15.29
CA GLN A 243 -3.05 19.51 -15.93
C GLN A 243 -2.74 20.85 -16.64
N SER A 244 -1.47 21.20 -16.62
CA SER A 244 -0.89 22.32 -17.36
C SER A 244 0.59 22.04 -17.63
N GLU A 245 1.24 22.86 -18.45
CA GLU A 245 2.69 22.78 -18.64
C GLU A 245 3.47 22.93 -17.33
N ARG A 246 2.90 23.70 -16.39
CA ARG A 246 3.48 23.93 -15.06
C ARG A 246 3.64 22.64 -14.25
N ASN A 247 2.59 21.84 -14.16
CA ASN A 247 2.59 20.65 -13.29
C ASN A 247 2.93 19.34 -14.01
N GLY A 248 2.71 19.26 -15.31
CA GLY A 248 3.05 18.08 -16.10
C GLY A 248 2.09 16.88 -15.88
N ARG A 249 2.55 15.69 -16.23
CA ARG A 249 1.77 14.45 -16.10
C ARG A 249 1.64 14.01 -14.65
N VAL A 250 0.53 13.35 -14.31
CA VAL A 250 0.37 12.66 -13.02
C VAL A 250 1.26 11.43 -13.00
N VAL A 251 2.05 11.28 -11.95
CA VAL A 251 2.97 10.15 -11.77
C VAL A 251 2.52 9.21 -10.66
N ALA A 252 1.71 9.70 -9.71
CA ALA A 252 1.25 8.88 -8.61
C ALA A 252 -0.08 9.38 -8.03
N ALA A 253 -0.86 8.44 -7.50
CA ALA A 253 -2.02 8.68 -6.65
C ALA A 253 -2.06 7.61 -5.55
N THR A 254 -2.36 8.00 -4.33
CA THR A 254 -2.47 7.08 -3.19
C THR A 254 -3.50 7.57 -2.18
N LEU A 255 -4.07 6.64 -1.42
CA LEU A 255 -4.94 6.97 -0.30
C LEU A 255 -4.10 7.35 0.91
N VAL A 256 -4.48 8.44 1.56
CA VAL A 256 -3.78 8.97 2.73
C VAL A 256 -4.74 9.46 3.80
N ARG A 257 -4.23 9.47 5.04
CA ARG A 257 -4.85 10.13 6.20
C ARG A 257 -3.94 11.28 6.67
N PRO A 258 -4.46 12.28 7.40
CA PRO A 258 -3.65 13.41 7.85
C PRO A 258 -2.42 13.04 8.67
N ALA A 259 -2.48 11.92 9.40
CA ALA A 259 -1.38 11.43 10.25
C ALA A 259 -0.25 10.72 9.47
N ASP A 260 -0.49 10.40 8.20
CA ASP A 260 0.47 9.67 7.39
C ASP A 260 1.67 10.53 7.00
N GLU A 261 2.75 9.84 6.64
CA GLU A 261 3.92 10.41 6.00
C GLU A 261 4.16 9.74 4.64
N ILE A 262 4.73 10.48 3.73
CA ILE A 262 5.06 10.01 2.39
C ILE A 262 6.53 10.22 2.07
N MET A 263 7.03 9.41 1.17
CA MET A 263 8.31 9.59 0.51
C MET A 263 8.07 10.05 -0.93
N LEU A 264 8.60 11.20 -1.30
CA LEU A 264 8.65 11.69 -2.67
C LEU A 264 9.96 11.23 -3.31
N ILE A 265 9.88 10.74 -4.54
CA ILE A 265 10.97 10.06 -5.24
C ILE A 265 11.20 10.75 -6.57
N THR A 266 12.43 11.20 -6.82
CA THR A 266 12.80 11.76 -8.11
C THR A 266 13.47 10.74 -9.04
N ASP A 267 13.47 11.01 -10.32
CA ASP A 267 14.15 10.21 -11.35
C ASP A 267 15.69 10.15 -11.18
N LYS A 268 16.24 11.10 -10.42
CA LYS A 268 17.67 11.14 -10.06
C LYS A 268 17.98 10.47 -8.72
N GLY A 269 16.98 9.81 -8.10
CA GLY A 269 17.16 9.10 -6.83
C GLY A 269 17.14 9.99 -5.59
N VAL A 270 16.73 11.26 -5.70
CA VAL A 270 16.54 12.12 -4.52
C VAL A 270 15.24 11.73 -3.81
N LEU A 271 15.31 11.61 -2.49
CA LEU A 271 14.20 11.22 -1.62
C LEU A 271 13.87 12.34 -0.66
N VAL A 272 12.60 12.71 -0.58
CA VAL A 272 12.11 13.72 0.37
C VAL A 272 10.94 13.17 1.16
N ARG A 273 11.07 13.14 2.48
CA ARG A 273 10.02 12.75 3.41
C ARG A 273 9.15 13.96 3.75
N THR A 274 7.84 13.80 3.64
CA THR A 274 6.87 14.88 3.86
C THR A 274 5.70 14.34 4.68
N ARG A 275 5.21 15.15 5.62
CA ARG A 275 3.97 14.84 6.35
C ARG A 275 2.77 15.18 5.50
N VAL A 276 1.79 14.27 5.47
CA VAL A 276 0.54 14.48 4.72
C VAL A 276 -0.23 15.70 5.24
N SER A 277 -0.18 15.96 6.55
CA SER A 277 -0.81 17.14 7.17
C SER A 277 -0.29 18.49 6.63
N GLU A 278 0.92 18.53 6.10
CA GLU A 278 1.52 19.73 5.51
C GLU A 278 1.06 19.96 4.06
N ILE A 279 0.46 18.95 3.44
CA ILE A 279 -0.06 19.04 2.07
C ILE A 279 -1.48 19.57 2.11
N ARG A 280 -1.72 20.66 1.40
CA ARG A 280 -3.03 21.32 1.37
C ARG A 280 -4.10 20.41 0.76
N GLU A 281 -5.26 20.36 1.40
CA GLU A 281 -6.45 19.78 0.83
C GLU A 281 -7.12 20.78 -0.12
N LEU A 282 -7.37 20.36 -1.34
CA LEU A 282 -7.89 21.19 -2.43
C LEU A 282 -8.94 20.41 -3.23
N GLY A 283 -9.84 21.15 -3.84
CA GLY A 283 -10.82 20.61 -4.76
C GLY A 283 -10.20 19.88 -5.97
N ARG A 284 -10.95 18.94 -6.52
CA ARG A 284 -10.57 18.05 -7.62
C ARG A 284 -9.98 18.78 -8.84
N ALA A 285 -10.64 19.84 -9.31
CA ALA A 285 -10.31 20.54 -10.54
C ALA A 285 -9.24 21.64 -10.36
N THR A 286 -8.35 21.52 -9.37
CA THR A 286 -7.23 22.46 -9.15
C THR A 286 -5.91 21.90 -9.66
N GLN A 287 -4.92 22.77 -9.86
CA GLN A 287 -3.58 22.37 -10.33
C GLN A 287 -2.67 21.82 -9.22
N GLY A 288 -3.09 21.91 -7.96
CA GLY A 288 -2.27 21.54 -6.81
C GLY A 288 -1.28 22.64 -6.40
N VAL A 289 -0.47 22.28 -5.42
CA VAL A 289 0.60 23.11 -4.84
C VAL A 289 1.95 22.42 -5.03
N THR A 290 3.04 23.15 -4.84
CA THR A 290 4.38 22.57 -4.87
C THR A 290 4.54 21.60 -3.69
N LEU A 291 4.86 20.35 -3.98
CA LEU A 291 5.21 19.32 -2.98
C LEU A 291 6.72 19.27 -2.75
N ILE A 292 7.48 19.45 -3.81
CA ILE A 292 8.95 19.38 -3.81
C ILE A 292 9.50 20.40 -4.85
N GLY A 293 10.54 21.11 -4.46
CA GLY A 293 11.37 21.86 -5.41
C GLY A 293 12.30 20.89 -6.14
N LEU A 294 12.24 20.89 -7.45
CA LEU A 294 13.07 20.04 -8.30
C LEU A 294 14.21 20.84 -8.90
N ASP A 295 15.41 20.26 -8.93
CA ASP A 295 16.54 20.81 -9.67
C ASP A 295 16.28 20.74 -11.18
N ASP A 296 17.00 21.56 -11.95
CA ASP A 296 16.87 21.62 -13.41
C ASP A 296 17.02 20.24 -14.07
N GLY A 297 16.02 19.88 -14.87
CA GLY A 297 15.95 18.62 -15.58
C GLY A 297 15.65 17.40 -14.70
N SER A 298 15.27 17.60 -13.42
CA SER A 298 14.77 16.53 -12.55
C SER A 298 13.26 16.45 -12.62
N LYS A 299 12.73 15.23 -12.48
CA LYS A 299 11.29 14.93 -12.44
C LYS A 299 10.94 14.14 -11.19
N LEU A 300 9.75 14.39 -10.63
CA LEU A 300 9.18 13.45 -9.67
C LEU A 300 8.79 12.17 -10.42
N SER A 301 9.27 11.04 -9.96
CA SER A 301 8.98 9.73 -10.57
C SER A 301 7.89 8.95 -9.82
N GLY A 302 7.66 9.27 -8.55
CA GLY A 302 6.66 8.61 -7.74
C GLY A 302 6.56 9.16 -6.33
N LEU A 303 5.61 8.61 -5.60
CA LEU A 303 5.49 8.79 -4.15
C LEU A 303 5.02 7.50 -3.50
N GLN A 304 5.34 7.35 -2.24
CA GLN A 304 4.99 6.18 -1.47
C GLN A 304 4.58 6.56 -0.05
N ARG A 305 3.51 5.96 0.48
CA ARG A 305 3.16 6.11 1.89
C ARG A 305 4.16 5.35 2.75
N ILE A 306 4.60 5.95 3.84
CA ILE A 306 5.52 5.33 4.79
C ILE A 306 4.70 4.58 5.84
N VAL A 307 4.87 3.26 5.91
CA VAL A 307 4.08 2.39 6.81
C VAL A 307 4.75 2.11 8.16
N GLU A 308 6.02 2.53 8.37
CA GLU A 308 6.73 2.32 9.65
C GLU A 308 6.07 3.03 10.84
N ASN A 309 5.33 4.10 10.60
CA ASN A 309 4.66 4.86 11.65
C ASN A 309 3.43 4.12 12.20
N ASP A 310 2.74 3.32 11.38
CA ASP A 310 1.55 2.57 11.80
C ASP A 310 1.91 1.50 12.84
N ALA A 311 3.05 0.80 12.63
CA ALA A 311 3.55 -0.19 13.59
C ALA A 311 3.95 0.41 14.95
N ASN A 312 4.35 1.68 14.98
CA ASN A 312 4.67 2.40 16.24
C ASN A 312 3.40 2.93 16.93
N ALA A 313 2.34 3.23 16.18
CA ALA A 313 1.06 3.70 16.74
C ALA A 313 0.30 2.56 17.40
N ASP A 314 0.22 1.38 16.78
CA ASP A 314 -0.44 0.20 17.33
C ASP A 314 0.28 -0.33 18.57
N ALA A 315 1.62 -0.34 18.58
CA ALA A 315 2.40 -0.70 19.75
C ALA A 315 2.23 0.27 20.95
N SER A 316 1.87 1.53 20.69
CA SER A 316 1.58 2.52 21.73
C SER A 316 0.15 2.42 22.27
N ALA A 317 -0.79 1.92 21.48
CA ALA A 317 -2.18 1.70 21.89
C ALA A 317 -2.32 0.47 22.81
N ASP A 318 -1.61 -0.61 22.52
CA ASP A 318 -1.62 -1.81 23.35
C ASP A 318 -1.01 -1.55 24.75
N LEU A 319 0.05 -0.73 24.83
CA LEU A 319 0.66 -0.36 26.10
C LEU A 319 -0.21 0.54 26.98
N SER A 320 -1.10 1.32 26.39
CA SER A 320 -2.04 2.16 27.15
C SER A 320 -3.15 1.35 27.80
N ASN A 321 -3.49 0.17 27.25
CA ASN A 321 -4.49 -0.74 27.81
C ASN A 321 -3.94 -1.62 28.94
N GLU A 322 -2.67 -2.04 28.89
CA GLU A 322 -2.04 -2.80 29.98
C GLU A 322 -1.74 -1.95 31.22
N ALA A 323 -1.33 -0.69 31.01
CA ALA A 323 -1.03 0.23 32.13
C ALA A 323 -2.27 0.66 32.92
N SER A 324 -3.48 0.47 32.39
CA SER A 324 -4.74 0.76 33.07
C SER A 324 -5.24 -0.39 33.96
N ALA A 325 -4.66 -1.57 33.85
CA ALA A 325 -5.03 -2.77 34.59
C ALA A 325 -4.27 -3.00 35.89
N GLU A 326 -3.11 -2.36 36.08
CA GLU A 326 -2.21 -2.59 37.24
C GLU A 326 -2.21 -1.49 38.34
N GLY A 327 -3.20 -0.62 38.37
CA GLY A 327 -3.21 0.49 39.30
C GLY A 327 -4.33 0.47 40.35
N LYS A 328 -4.35 -0.49 41.27
CA LYS A 328 -5.02 -0.32 42.57
C LYS A 328 -4.02 -0.53 43.70
N PRO A 329 -3.75 0.48 44.53
CA PRO A 329 -3.02 0.27 45.81
C PRO A 329 -3.94 -0.44 46.79
N GLN A 330 -3.48 -1.51 47.39
CA GLN A 330 -4.02 -2.01 48.65
C GLN A 330 -3.59 -1.10 49.78
N ASP A 331 -4.53 -0.46 50.42
CA ASP A 331 -4.32 0.16 51.71
C ASP A 331 -4.28 -0.94 52.78
N ASP A 332 -3.08 -1.20 53.34
CA ASP A 332 -2.92 -1.96 54.55
C ASP A 332 -3.02 -1.00 55.76
N ASP A 333 -4.15 -1.10 56.46
CA ASP A 333 -4.41 -0.48 57.76
C ASP A 333 -3.74 -1.31 58.84
N ALA A 334 -2.60 -0.84 59.36
CA ALA A 334 -1.94 -1.38 60.53
C ALA A 334 -2.22 -0.50 61.75
N SER A 335 -3.21 -0.90 62.52
CA SER A 335 -3.47 -0.39 63.88
C SER A 335 -2.36 -0.82 64.82
N ASP A 336 -1.60 0.15 65.30
CA ASP A 336 -0.68 -0.04 66.45
C ASP A 336 -1.33 0.41 67.73
N THR A 337 -1.55 -0.54 68.61
CA THR A 337 -1.98 -0.34 69.98
C THR A 337 -0.80 -0.34 70.92
N THR A 338 -0.37 0.80 71.39
CA THR A 338 0.54 0.88 72.56
C THR A 338 -0.24 1.18 73.81
N ASN A 339 -0.18 0.20 74.65
CA ASN A 339 -0.55 0.21 76.07
C ASN A 339 0.53 0.89 76.89
N THR A 340 0.18 1.86 77.77
CA THR A 340 0.98 2.17 78.92
C THR A 340 0.14 2.49 80.16
N ALA A 341 0.47 1.75 81.17
CA ALA A 341 -0.08 1.84 82.50
C ALA A 341 0.35 3.14 83.24
N ASN A 342 -0.52 3.71 84.00
CA ASN A 342 -0.52 3.90 85.49
C ASN A 342 -1.87 4.49 85.88
#